data_00680d3ee98613cc387f4a7d56d6b1d7
#
_entry.id   00680d3ee98613cc387f4a7d56d6b1d7
#
_cell.length_a   1.000
_cell.length_b   1.000
_cell.length_c   1.000
_cell.angle_alpha   90.00
_cell.angle_beta   90.00
_cell.angle_gamma   90.00
#
_symmetry.space_group_name_H-M   'P 1'
#
loop_
_entity.id
_entity.type
_entity.pdbx_description
1 polymer ?
#
loop_
_entity_poly.entity_id
_entity_poly.type
_entity_poly.pdbx_seq_one_letter_code
_entity_poly.pdbx_strand_id
1 'polypeptide(L)'
;MFDSKTWKRQAEIVCRVLENAPSFDKSYYLPPEEFTMRQQKVMRMLEQEGYDCGVVYSDEHYCGDVPYLAGNSNMIVEPAAAVIAKNGLYFIAGLESGIVAEQFCHRSGVKIRKVDILQVDNPDYPPNLPSPIDIIEEACGEKPRSIALLT
;
A
#
# COMPACT_ATOMS: atom_id res chain seq x y z
N MET A 1 41.58 -5.35 0.97
CA MET A 1 41.80 -6.78 0.60
C MET A 1 40.75 -7.59 1.36
N PHE A 2 39.96 -8.40 0.65
CA PHE A 2 38.90 -9.21 1.26
C PHE A 2 39.51 -10.38 2.03
N ASP A 3 39.31 -10.45 3.35
CA ASP A 3 39.80 -11.53 4.18
C ASP A 3 38.72 -12.63 4.33
N SER A 4 38.97 -13.76 3.65
CA SER A 4 38.02 -14.88 3.63
C SER A 4 37.81 -15.56 4.99
N LYS A 5 38.79 -15.50 5.91
CA LYS A 5 38.65 -16.06 7.26
C LYS A 5 37.72 -15.22 8.12
N THR A 6 37.89 -13.90 8.07
CA THR A 6 37.01 -12.96 8.79
C THR A 6 35.59 -13.08 8.27
N TRP A 7 35.42 -13.16 6.95
CA TRP A 7 34.09 -13.37 6.35
C TRP A 7 33.40 -14.64 6.82
N LYS A 8 34.09 -15.79 6.77
CA LYS A 8 33.53 -17.06 7.24
C LYS A 8 33.09 -16.98 8.71
N ARG A 9 33.95 -16.42 9.57
CA ARG A 9 33.64 -16.26 10.98
C ARG A 9 32.40 -15.37 11.19
N GLN A 10 32.27 -14.27 10.45
CA GLN A 10 31.11 -13.39 10.52
C GLN A 10 29.85 -14.09 10.04
N ALA A 11 29.92 -14.83 8.92
CA ALA A 11 28.80 -15.60 8.41
C ALA A 11 28.33 -16.67 9.43
N GLU A 12 29.25 -17.39 10.06
CA GLU A 12 28.92 -18.37 11.09
C GLU A 12 28.22 -17.72 12.33
N ILE A 13 28.64 -16.52 12.72
CA ILE A 13 27.98 -15.78 13.80
C ILE A 13 26.57 -15.40 13.39
N VAL A 14 26.38 -14.84 12.20
CA VAL A 14 25.06 -14.46 11.68
C VAL A 14 24.14 -15.68 11.59
N CYS A 15 24.61 -16.80 11.01
CA CYS A 15 23.82 -18.03 10.94
C CYS A 15 23.38 -18.51 12.34
N ARG A 16 24.29 -18.48 13.32
CA ARG A 16 23.95 -18.88 14.70
C ARG A 16 22.93 -17.96 15.36
N VAL A 17 22.99 -16.66 15.08
CA VAL A 17 21.99 -15.70 15.56
C VAL A 17 20.63 -15.97 14.92
N LEU A 18 20.59 -16.23 13.62
CA LEU A 18 19.37 -16.55 12.89
C LEU A 18 18.74 -17.89 13.32
N GLU A 19 19.56 -18.91 13.59
CA GLU A 19 19.08 -20.20 14.12
C GLU A 19 18.39 -20.08 15.50
N ASN A 20 18.81 -19.10 16.31
CA ASN A 20 18.24 -18.83 17.62
C ASN A 20 17.22 -17.68 17.62
N ALA A 21 16.93 -17.09 16.45
CA ALA A 21 15.94 -16.03 16.34
C ALA A 21 14.53 -16.57 16.60
N PRO A 22 13.64 -15.77 17.22
CA PRO A 22 12.25 -16.15 17.36
C PRO A 22 11.63 -16.49 16.01
N SER A 23 10.97 -17.64 15.91
CA SER A 23 10.19 -17.98 14.73
C SER A 23 8.85 -17.25 14.79
N PHE A 24 8.47 -16.61 13.68
CA PHE A 24 7.14 -16.05 13.53
C PHE A 24 6.23 -17.05 12.82
N ASP A 25 4.98 -17.12 13.26
CA ASP A 25 3.96 -17.85 12.53
C ASP A 25 3.64 -17.11 11.21
N LYS A 26 4.23 -17.61 10.14
CA LYS A 26 4.04 -17.05 8.79
C LYS A 26 2.67 -17.38 8.19
N SER A 27 1.89 -18.22 8.84
CA SER A 27 0.52 -18.53 8.43
C SER A 27 -0.51 -17.55 8.97
N TYR A 28 -0.12 -16.71 9.95
CA TYR A 28 -1.01 -15.71 10.50
C TYR A 28 -1.16 -14.52 9.57
N TYR A 29 -2.39 -14.29 9.16
CA TYR A 29 -2.76 -13.17 8.29
C TYR A 29 -4.03 -12.50 8.78
N LEU A 30 -4.15 -11.20 8.54
CA LEU A 30 -5.43 -10.51 8.72
C LEU A 30 -6.47 -11.11 7.74
N PRO A 31 -7.64 -11.51 8.23
CA PRO A 31 -8.69 -12.07 7.37
C PRO A 31 -9.33 -10.98 6.51
N PRO A 32 -9.88 -11.31 5.33
CA PRO A 32 -10.56 -10.35 4.45
C PRO A 32 -11.68 -9.56 5.13
N GLU A 33 -12.37 -10.16 6.08
CA GLU A 33 -13.48 -9.56 6.84
C GLU A 33 -13.01 -8.36 7.67
N GLU A 34 -11.79 -8.41 8.17
CA GLU A 34 -11.20 -7.31 8.92
C GLU A 34 -11.02 -6.07 8.03
N PHE A 35 -10.51 -6.25 6.81
CA PHE A 35 -10.40 -5.15 5.84
C PHE A 35 -11.77 -4.60 5.46
N THR A 36 -12.72 -5.48 5.19
CA THR A 36 -14.11 -5.08 4.88
C THR A 36 -14.71 -4.23 5.98
N MET A 37 -14.52 -4.63 7.24
CA MET A 37 -15.02 -3.90 8.40
C MET A 37 -14.40 -2.50 8.52
N ARG A 38 -13.08 -2.39 8.32
CA ARG A 38 -12.36 -1.11 8.34
C ARG A 38 -12.84 -0.17 7.24
N GLN A 39 -12.94 -0.68 6.02
CA GLN A 39 -13.42 0.07 4.86
C GLN A 39 -14.87 0.56 5.07
N GLN A 40 -15.76 -0.31 5.53
CA GLN A 40 -17.15 0.07 5.84
C GLN A 40 -17.24 1.11 6.95
N LYS A 41 -16.36 1.06 7.94
CA LYS A 41 -16.32 2.08 8.99
C LYS A 41 -15.97 3.45 8.41
N VAL A 42 -14.94 3.52 7.57
CA VAL A 42 -14.52 4.75 6.91
C VAL A 42 -15.63 5.26 5.97
N MET A 43 -16.23 4.39 5.16
CA MET A 43 -17.33 4.77 4.26
C MET A 43 -18.51 5.39 5.03
N ARG A 44 -18.92 4.79 6.15
CA ARG A 44 -20.00 5.37 6.98
C ARG A 44 -19.65 6.74 7.54
N MET A 45 -18.39 6.97 7.92
CA MET A 45 -17.93 8.28 8.38
C MET A 45 -18.00 9.32 7.25
N LEU A 46 -17.53 8.96 6.06
CA LEU A 46 -17.61 9.85 4.88
C LEU A 46 -19.04 10.21 4.53
N GLU A 47 -19.96 9.24 4.52
CA GLU A 47 -21.39 9.46 4.29
C GLU A 47 -22.02 10.40 5.33
N GLN A 48 -21.69 10.19 6.61
CA GLN A 48 -22.20 11.03 7.71
C GLN A 48 -21.74 12.48 7.62
N GLU A 49 -20.50 12.69 7.20
CA GLU A 49 -19.89 14.02 7.04
C GLU A 49 -20.18 14.65 5.66
N GLY A 50 -20.82 13.91 4.74
CA GLY A 50 -21.21 14.40 3.42
C GLY A 50 -20.09 14.48 2.39
N TYR A 51 -19.06 13.63 2.54
CA TYR A 51 -17.98 13.51 1.56
C TYR A 51 -18.27 12.42 0.52
N ASP A 52 -17.91 12.70 -0.74
CA ASP A 52 -18.06 11.75 -1.85
C ASP A 52 -17.01 10.64 -1.79
N CYS A 53 -15.81 10.95 -1.28
CA CYS A 53 -14.74 9.98 -1.08
C CYS A 53 -13.76 10.43 0.00
N GLY A 54 -12.94 9.48 0.44
CA GLY A 54 -11.78 9.71 1.30
C GLY A 54 -10.48 9.32 0.62
N VAL A 55 -9.43 10.09 0.86
CA VAL A 55 -8.08 9.83 0.38
C VAL A 55 -7.14 9.70 1.58
N VAL A 56 -6.37 8.64 1.62
CA VAL A 56 -5.25 8.45 2.56
C VAL A 56 -3.95 8.41 1.77
N TYR A 57 -2.87 8.84 2.41
CA TYR A 57 -1.52 8.81 1.86
C TYR A 57 -0.58 8.13 2.86
N SER A 58 0.38 7.39 2.37
CA SER A 58 1.45 6.78 3.17
C SER A 58 2.78 6.85 2.44
N ASP A 59 3.82 7.07 3.23
CA ASP A 59 5.21 7.04 2.80
C ASP A 59 6.08 6.33 3.85
N GLU A 60 7.39 6.43 3.76
CA GLU A 60 8.34 5.82 4.69
C GLU A 60 8.20 6.31 6.14
N HIS A 61 7.70 7.53 6.34
CA HIS A 61 7.53 8.16 7.66
C HIS A 61 6.12 7.91 8.23
N TYR A 62 5.12 7.83 7.36
CA TYR A 62 3.70 7.65 7.69
C TYR A 62 3.15 6.40 7.00
N CYS A 63 3.65 5.24 7.41
CA CYS A 63 3.41 3.98 6.70
C CYS A 63 2.17 3.19 7.18
N GLY A 64 1.30 3.77 7.99
CA GLY A 64 0.19 3.05 8.64
C GLY A 64 -1.16 3.11 7.92
N ASP A 65 -1.51 4.24 7.34
CA ASP A 65 -2.88 4.54 6.94
C ASP A 65 -3.33 3.77 5.69
N VAL A 66 -2.52 3.76 4.65
CA VAL A 66 -2.82 2.96 3.45
C VAL A 66 -2.83 1.46 3.77
N PRO A 67 -1.83 0.88 4.48
CA PRO A 67 -1.88 -0.52 4.89
C PRO A 67 -3.07 -0.89 5.79
N TYR A 68 -3.56 0.03 6.61
CA TYR A 68 -4.73 -0.20 7.44
C TYR A 68 -5.98 -0.56 6.61
N LEU A 69 -6.14 0.08 5.45
CA LEU A 69 -7.29 -0.12 4.55
C LEU A 69 -7.04 -1.17 3.47
N ALA A 70 -5.83 -1.18 2.91
CA ALA A 70 -5.51 -1.92 1.69
C ALA A 70 -4.62 -3.15 1.90
N GLY A 71 -3.97 -3.25 3.05
CA GLY A 71 -2.93 -4.26 3.27
C GLY A 71 -1.52 -3.72 2.97
N ASN A 72 -0.53 -4.55 3.23
CA ASN A 72 0.86 -4.13 3.16
C ASN A 72 1.36 -3.97 1.72
N SER A 73 2.02 -2.85 1.48
CA SER A 73 2.85 -2.62 0.30
C SER A 73 4.19 -2.03 0.73
N ASN A 74 5.16 -1.97 -0.17
CA ASN A 74 6.50 -1.49 0.16
C ASN A 74 6.57 0.04 0.11
N MET A 75 6.00 0.72 1.12
CA MET A 75 6.01 2.18 1.24
C MET A 75 7.40 2.80 1.50
N ILE A 76 8.41 1.96 1.77
CA ILE A 76 9.78 2.42 1.98
C ILE A 76 10.43 2.84 0.66
N VAL A 77 10.03 2.23 -0.44
CA VAL A 77 10.60 2.51 -1.77
C VAL A 77 9.83 3.59 -2.48
N GLU A 78 8.50 3.48 -2.50
CA GLU A 78 7.63 4.45 -3.17
C GLU A 78 6.45 4.80 -2.27
N PRO A 79 6.04 6.07 -2.22
CA PRO A 79 4.82 6.44 -1.53
C PRO A 79 3.60 5.81 -2.21
N ALA A 80 2.51 5.70 -1.47
CA ALA A 80 1.25 5.23 -1.99
C ALA A 80 0.08 6.03 -1.44
N ALA A 81 -1.01 6.03 -2.17
CA ALA A 81 -2.28 6.57 -1.70
C ALA A 81 -3.38 5.51 -1.82
N ALA A 82 -4.45 5.68 -1.09
CA ALA A 82 -5.66 4.92 -1.32
C ALA A 82 -6.88 5.85 -1.35
N VAL A 83 -7.80 5.55 -2.25
CA VAL A 83 -9.07 6.24 -2.38
C VAL A 83 -10.19 5.28 -2.04
N ILE A 84 -11.02 5.65 -1.09
CA ILE A 84 -12.22 4.91 -0.72
C ILE A 84 -13.47 5.71 -1.10
N ALA A 85 -14.33 5.09 -1.90
CA ALA A 85 -15.55 5.69 -2.40
C ALA A 85 -16.61 4.61 -2.70
N LYS A 86 -17.76 5.01 -3.26
CA LYS A 86 -18.89 4.09 -3.52
C LYS A 86 -18.53 2.87 -4.39
N ASN A 87 -17.54 2.99 -5.28
CA ASN A 87 -17.08 1.88 -6.12
C ASN A 87 -16.00 1.02 -5.45
N GLY A 88 -15.72 1.24 -4.16
CA GLY A 88 -14.79 0.47 -3.35
C GLY A 88 -13.48 1.18 -3.08
N LEU A 89 -12.47 0.40 -2.70
CA LEU A 89 -11.13 0.88 -2.37
C LEU A 89 -10.20 0.75 -3.58
N TYR A 90 -9.50 1.83 -3.90
CA TYR A 90 -8.47 1.90 -4.94
C TYR A 90 -7.13 2.23 -4.30
N PHE A 91 -6.14 1.42 -4.61
CA PHE A 91 -4.75 1.63 -4.21
C PHE A 91 -4.01 2.30 -5.36
N ILE A 92 -3.37 3.42 -5.10
CA ILE A 92 -2.65 4.23 -6.08
C ILE A 92 -1.17 4.20 -5.70
N ALA A 93 -0.32 3.71 -6.58
CA ALA A 93 1.11 3.58 -6.33
C ALA A 93 1.94 3.77 -7.60
N GLY A 94 3.23 3.93 -7.43
CA GLY A 94 4.20 3.79 -8.51
C GLY A 94 4.28 2.34 -9.00
N LEU A 95 5.22 2.07 -9.91
CA LEU A 95 5.32 0.75 -10.53
C LEU A 95 5.75 -0.32 -9.52
N GLU A 96 6.78 -0.04 -8.71
CA GLU A 96 7.34 -1.01 -7.78
C GLU A 96 6.38 -1.31 -6.63
N SER A 97 5.87 -0.30 -5.96
CA SER A 97 4.87 -0.47 -4.91
C SER A 97 3.58 -1.11 -5.44
N GLY A 98 3.20 -0.80 -6.67
CA GLY A 98 2.06 -1.43 -7.34
C GLY A 98 2.26 -2.93 -7.57
N ILE A 99 3.45 -3.38 -7.98
CA ILE A 99 3.77 -4.81 -8.14
C ILE A 99 3.71 -5.53 -6.78
N VAL A 100 4.26 -4.90 -5.73
CA VAL A 100 4.19 -5.45 -4.37
C VAL A 100 2.75 -5.53 -3.87
N ALA A 101 1.96 -4.48 -4.11
CA ALA A 101 0.55 -4.45 -3.73
C ALA A 101 -0.27 -5.56 -4.42
N GLU A 102 -0.02 -5.84 -5.70
CA GLU A 102 -0.65 -6.96 -6.42
C GLU A 102 -0.42 -8.32 -5.73
N GLN A 103 0.72 -8.49 -5.08
CA GLN A 103 1.04 -9.73 -4.37
C GLN A 103 0.43 -9.80 -2.96
N PHE A 104 0.36 -8.68 -2.24
CA PHE A 104 0.07 -8.68 -0.80
C PHE A 104 -1.28 -8.06 -0.42
N CYS A 105 -1.88 -7.23 -1.29
CA CYS A 105 -3.14 -6.54 -0.99
C CYS A 105 -4.40 -7.26 -1.47
N HIS A 106 -4.29 -8.44 -2.08
CA HIS A 106 -5.42 -9.18 -2.66
C HIS A 106 -6.55 -9.49 -1.65
N ARG A 107 -6.24 -9.62 -0.35
CA ARG A 107 -7.23 -9.93 0.69
C ARG A 107 -8.15 -8.76 1.02
N SER A 108 -7.71 -7.56 0.79
CA SER A 108 -8.51 -6.37 1.08
C SER A 108 -9.58 -6.06 0.03
N GLY A 109 -9.57 -6.79 -1.10
CA GLY A 109 -10.46 -6.51 -2.23
C GLY A 109 -10.15 -5.20 -2.96
N VAL A 110 -8.96 -4.63 -2.72
CA VAL A 110 -8.54 -3.37 -3.32
C VAL A 110 -8.29 -3.48 -4.82
N LYS A 111 -8.64 -2.44 -5.55
CA LYS A 111 -8.32 -2.27 -6.97
C LYS A 111 -7.03 -1.48 -7.11
N ILE A 112 -5.98 -2.11 -7.64
CA ILE A 112 -4.66 -1.48 -7.76
C ILE A 112 -4.59 -0.69 -9.05
N ARG A 113 -4.09 0.55 -8.96
CA ARG A 113 -3.83 1.46 -10.08
C ARG A 113 -2.41 1.99 -9.97
N LYS A 114 -1.64 1.88 -11.04
CA LYS A 114 -0.28 2.39 -11.13
C LYS A 114 -0.29 3.76 -11.79
N VAL A 115 0.48 4.68 -11.23
CA VAL A 115 0.63 6.07 -11.70
C VAL A 115 2.12 6.43 -11.78
N ASP A 116 2.45 7.37 -12.63
CA ASP A 116 3.84 7.83 -12.79
C ASP A 116 4.27 8.81 -11.70
N ILE A 117 3.36 9.63 -11.21
CA ILE A 117 3.67 10.68 -10.21
C ILE A 117 4.16 10.15 -8.86
N LEU A 118 3.89 8.88 -8.52
CA LEU A 118 4.30 8.25 -7.27
C LEU A 118 5.50 7.32 -7.42
N GLN A 119 6.09 7.26 -8.60
CA GLN A 119 7.27 6.42 -8.83
C GLN A 119 8.57 7.10 -8.39
N VAL A 120 9.55 6.28 -8.04
CA VAL A 120 10.94 6.71 -7.96
C VAL A 120 11.51 6.74 -9.38
N ASP A 121 12.02 7.87 -9.79
CA ASP A 121 12.55 8.24 -11.10
C ASP A 121 12.94 7.06 -12.01
N ASN A 122 12.07 6.70 -12.94
CA ASN A 122 12.32 5.67 -13.94
C ASN A 122 11.92 6.16 -15.33
N PRO A 123 12.88 6.48 -16.22
CA PRO A 123 12.60 7.00 -17.55
C PRO A 123 11.89 5.99 -18.48
N ASP A 124 11.91 4.69 -18.14
CA ASP A 124 11.30 3.63 -18.95
C ASP A 124 9.84 3.32 -18.54
N TYR A 125 9.22 4.20 -17.79
CA TYR A 125 7.83 4.00 -17.34
C TYR A 125 6.86 3.97 -18.54
N PRO A 126 5.85 3.08 -18.52
CA PRO A 126 4.91 2.98 -19.63
C PRO A 126 4.21 4.33 -19.88
N PRO A 127 4.12 4.77 -21.12
CA PRO A 127 3.32 5.95 -21.45
C PRO A 127 1.83 5.69 -21.22
N ASN A 128 1.08 6.74 -20.94
CA ASN A 128 -0.38 6.71 -20.79
C ASN A 128 -0.91 5.99 -19.52
N LEU A 129 -0.23 6.14 -18.40
CA LEU A 129 -0.80 5.77 -17.11
C LEU A 129 -1.91 6.78 -16.71
N PRO A 130 -2.94 6.31 -15.97
CA PRO A 130 -3.98 7.21 -15.48
C PRO A 130 -3.41 8.23 -14.51
N SER A 131 -4.00 9.41 -14.46
CA SER A 131 -3.69 10.37 -13.40
C SER A 131 -4.39 9.96 -12.09
N PRO A 132 -3.90 10.40 -10.92
CA PRO A 132 -4.62 10.19 -9.66
C PRO A 132 -6.05 10.73 -9.68
N ILE A 133 -6.31 11.80 -10.43
CA ILE A 133 -7.65 12.39 -10.57
C ILE A 133 -8.58 11.44 -11.32
N ASP A 134 -8.13 10.82 -12.41
CA ASP A 134 -8.93 9.84 -13.16
C ASP A 134 -9.32 8.65 -12.28
N ILE A 135 -8.40 8.23 -11.38
CA ILE A 135 -8.66 7.12 -10.45
C ILE A 135 -9.67 7.55 -9.37
N ILE A 136 -9.60 8.77 -8.86
CA ILE A 136 -10.58 9.31 -7.93
C ILE A 136 -11.96 9.36 -8.59
N GLU A 137 -12.05 9.83 -9.82
CA GLU A 137 -13.32 9.85 -10.58
C GLU A 137 -13.82 8.43 -10.85
N GLU A 138 -12.96 7.48 -11.17
CA GLU A 138 -13.31 6.06 -11.30
C GLU A 138 -13.87 5.50 -9.98
N ALA A 139 -13.23 5.78 -8.86
CA ALA A 139 -13.66 5.34 -7.53
C ALA A 139 -15.02 5.93 -7.13
N CYS A 140 -15.25 7.19 -7.47
CA CYS A 140 -16.53 7.87 -7.24
C CYS A 140 -17.59 7.54 -8.30
N GLY A 141 -17.20 7.03 -9.48
CA GLY A 141 -18.08 6.82 -10.64
C GLY A 141 -18.53 8.10 -11.34
N GLU A 142 -18.10 9.25 -10.83
CA GLU A 142 -18.32 10.60 -11.37
C GLU A 142 -17.31 11.54 -10.73
N LYS A 143 -17.22 12.78 -11.21
CA LYS A 143 -16.36 13.79 -10.62
C LYS A 143 -16.85 14.13 -9.20
N PRO A 144 -16.05 13.93 -8.15
CA PRO A 144 -16.46 14.25 -6.79
C PRO A 144 -16.56 15.76 -6.57
N ARG A 145 -17.48 16.16 -5.70
CA ARG A 145 -17.66 17.54 -5.26
C ARG A 145 -16.93 17.82 -3.96
N SER A 146 -16.72 16.76 -3.18
CA SER A 146 -16.09 16.85 -1.85
C SER A 146 -15.18 15.64 -1.61
N ILE A 147 -13.97 15.90 -1.13
CA ILE A 147 -12.95 14.88 -0.83
C ILE A 147 -12.46 15.10 0.60
N ALA A 148 -12.51 14.08 1.43
CA ALA A 148 -11.88 14.08 2.74
C ALA A 148 -10.42 13.61 2.63
N LEU A 149 -9.49 14.36 3.20
CA LEU A 149 -8.15 13.86 3.47
C LEU A 149 -8.18 13.20 4.84
N LEU A 150 -7.91 11.89 4.87
CA LEU A 150 -7.93 11.07 6.07
C LEU A 150 -6.50 10.96 6.60
N THR A 151 -6.26 11.45 7.82
CA THR A 151 -4.95 11.43 8.49
C THR A 151 -5.09 10.93 9.92
#